data_857c16c4c24bfd6ccdd74022944d9867
#
_entry.id   857c16c4c24bfd6ccdd74022944d9867
#
_cell.length_a   1.000
_cell.length_b   1.000
_cell.length_c   1.000
_cell.angle_alpha   90.00
_cell.angle_beta   90.00
_cell.angle_gamma   90.00
#
_symmetry.space_group_name_H-M   'P 1'
#
loop_
_entity.id
_entity.type
_entity.pdbx_description
1 polymer ?
#
loop_
_entity_poly.entity_id
_entity_poly.type
_entity_poly.pdbx_seq_one_letter_code
_entity_poly.pdbx_strand_id
1 'polypeptide(L)'
;MNRVPALALAALLAGCTTSYSLTLMPRTSGQIFYGEASGQTGGEMQVSVTIGERNYQGTWVVANPAPTTGFVIGGVFGSRRSGVGTSVIVDNPLGTEAKALLRSADGKGLRCDFKGVTGPAGSGTCQDDQGLMYDVQLRRS
;
A
#
# COMPACT_ATOMS: atom_id res chain seq x y z
N MET A 1 31.11 -25.97 -45.12
CA MET A 1 31.35 -25.14 -43.91
C MET A 1 30.09 -24.29 -43.66
N ASN A 2 29.13 -24.85 -42.91
CA ASN A 2 27.88 -24.16 -42.59
C ASN A 2 28.08 -23.43 -41.26
N ARG A 3 28.10 -22.11 -41.31
CA ARG A 3 28.02 -21.26 -40.12
C ARG A 3 26.55 -21.05 -39.79
N VAL A 4 26.07 -21.74 -38.76
CA VAL A 4 24.77 -21.51 -38.15
C VAL A 4 24.88 -20.25 -37.28
N PRO A 5 24.12 -19.17 -37.54
CA PRO A 5 24.10 -18.05 -36.61
C PRO A 5 23.31 -18.50 -35.37
N ALA A 6 23.94 -18.48 -34.21
CA ALA A 6 23.30 -18.66 -32.92
C ALA A 6 22.39 -17.44 -32.69
N LEU A 7 21.09 -17.60 -32.96
CA LEU A 7 20.08 -16.64 -32.51
C LEU A 7 20.04 -16.76 -30.98
N ALA A 8 20.59 -15.74 -30.32
CA ALA A 8 20.43 -15.54 -28.89
C ALA A 8 18.95 -15.26 -28.61
N LEU A 9 18.25 -16.25 -28.08
CA LEU A 9 16.90 -16.14 -27.56
C LEU A 9 16.99 -15.34 -26.25
N ALA A 10 16.96 -14.02 -26.35
CA ALA A 10 16.80 -13.13 -25.20
C ALA A 10 15.37 -13.34 -24.68
N ALA A 11 15.21 -14.24 -23.71
CA ALA A 11 13.98 -14.40 -22.98
C ALA A 11 13.70 -13.09 -22.22
N LEU A 12 12.75 -12.31 -22.74
CA LEU A 12 12.17 -11.17 -22.08
C LEU A 12 11.41 -11.67 -20.84
N LEU A 13 12.08 -11.65 -19.69
CA LEU A 13 11.45 -11.78 -18.39
C LEU A 13 10.61 -10.53 -18.15
N ALA A 14 9.42 -10.47 -18.73
CA ALA A 14 8.40 -9.48 -18.41
C ALA A 14 7.90 -9.79 -17.00
N GLY A 15 8.59 -9.28 -15.98
CA GLY A 15 8.10 -9.29 -14.60
C GLY A 15 6.78 -8.51 -14.56
N CYS A 16 5.74 -9.09 -13.96
CA CYS A 16 4.47 -8.40 -13.75
C CYS A 16 4.68 -7.23 -12.80
N THR A 17 4.82 -6.03 -13.34
CA THR A 17 4.89 -4.78 -12.57
C THR A 17 3.47 -4.27 -12.36
N THR A 18 3.13 -3.99 -11.12
CA THR A 18 1.88 -3.33 -10.74
C THR A 18 2.16 -1.86 -10.48
N SER A 19 1.26 -0.99 -10.92
CA SER A 19 1.34 0.44 -10.65
C SER A 19 0.09 0.93 -9.92
N TYR A 20 0.27 1.95 -9.09
CA TYR A 20 -0.79 2.67 -8.42
C TYR A 20 -0.62 4.15 -8.64
N SER A 21 -1.72 4.85 -8.91
CA SER A 21 -1.78 6.30 -8.86
C SER A 21 -2.19 6.74 -7.44
N LEU A 22 -1.49 7.75 -6.92
CA LEU A 22 -1.74 8.36 -5.62
C LEU A 22 -2.32 9.76 -5.83
N THR A 23 -3.37 10.06 -5.09
CA THR A 23 -3.95 11.41 -5.00
C THR A 23 -3.90 11.84 -3.55
N LEU A 24 -3.26 12.98 -3.26
CA LEU A 24 -3.08 13.51 -1.92
C LEU A 24 -3.78 14.85 -1.78
N MET A 25 -4.43 15.06 -0.64
CA MET A 25 -5.08 16.33 -0.29
C MET A 25 -4.70 16.72 1.13
N PRO A 26 -4.07 17.92 1.35
CA PRO A 26 -3.82 18.42 2.69
C PRO A 26 -5.14 18.64 3.44
N ARG A 27 -5.15 18.31 4.72
CA ARG A 27 -6.36 18.54 5.56
C ARG A 27 -6.67 20.02 5.77
N THR A 28 -5.72 20.89 5.45
CA THR A 28 -5.85 22.34 5.61
C THR A 28 -6.30 23.07 4.35
N SER A 29 -6.37 22.38 3.21
CA SER A 29 -6.75 22.97 1.93
C SER A 29 -7.38 21.93 0.99
N GLY A 30 -8.06 22.38 -0.05
CA GLY A 30 -8.59 21.51 -1.11
C GLY A 30 -7.62 21.29 -2.28
N GLN A 31 -6.35 21.65 -2.13
CA GLN A 31 -5.35 21.46 -3.18
C GLN A 31 -5.03 19.96 -3.36
N ILE A 32 -4.92 19.53 -4.61
CA ILE A 32 -4.65 18.13 -4.93
C ILE A 32 -3.22 18.00 -5.44
N PHE A 33 -2.51 17.00 -4.90
CA PHE A 33 -1.19 16.58 -5.36
C PHE A 33 -1.26 15.14 -5.86
N TYR A 34 -0.30 14.76 -6.69
CA TYR A 34 -0.27 13.46 -7.35
C TYR A 34 1.05 12.73 -7.10
N GLY A 35 0.95 11.43 -7.12
CA GLY A 35 2.09 10.54 -7.03
C GLY A 35 1.80 9.21 -7.71
N GLU A 36 2.80 8.37 -7.72
CA GLU A 36 2.71 7.01 -8.25
C GLU A 36 3.55 6.04 -7.44
N ALA A 37 3.14 4.81 -7.42
CA ALA A 37 3.90 3.70 -6.87
C ALA A 37 3.97 2.58 -7.90
N SER A 38 5.13 1.96 -8.04
CA SER A 38 5.34 0.86 -8.99
C SER A 38 6.27 -0.19 -8.43
N GLY A 39 5.98 -1.46 -8.70
CA GLY A 39 6.77 -2.59 -8.21
C GLY A 39 6.02 -3.89 -8.30
N GLN A 40 6.37 -4.86 -7.47
CA GLN A 40 5.70 -6.14 -7.40
C GLN A 40 4.57 -6.11 -6.35
N THR A 41 3.41 -6.64 -6.71
CA THR A 41 2.28 -6.73 -5.78
C THR A 41 2.66 -7.59 -4.56
N GLY A 42 2.39 -7.06 -3.35
CA GLY A 42 2.69 -7.75 -2.10
C GLY A 42 4.15 -7.65 -1.65
N GLY A 43 4.98 -6.90 -2.37
CA GLY A 43 6.39 -6.68 -2.07
C GLY A 43 6.71 -5.20 -1.81
N GLU A 44 7.95 -4.87 -2.08
CA GLU A 44 8.45 -3.50 -2.03
C GLU A 44 8.09 -2.77 -3.33
N MET A 45 7.62 -1.53 -3.21
CA MET A 45 7.29 -0.67 -4.34
C MET A 45 8.05 0.65 -4.25
N GLN A 46 8.50 1.16 -5.39
CA GLN A 46 9.05 2.50 -5.48
C GLN A 46 7.91 3.51 -5.53
N VAL A 47 8.00 4.54 -4.73
CA VAL A 47 6.98 5.58 -4.61
C VAL A 47 7.57 6.94 -4.93
N SER A 48 6.86 7.72 -5.73
CA SER A 48 7.18 9.11 -6.03
C SER A 48 5.94 9.96 -5.81
N VAL A 49 6.07 11.05 -5.08
CA VAL A 49 5.00 12.02 -4.81
C VAL A 49 5.52 13.43 -5.00
N THR A 50 4.78 14.24 -5.75
CA THR A 50 5.11 15.66 -5.95
C THR A 50 4.15 16.55 -5.17
N ILE A 51 4.68 17.33 -4.23
CA ILE A 51 3.94 18.29 -3.43
C ILE A 51 4.55 19.69 -3.66
N GLY A 52 3.81 20.53 -4.37
CA GLY A 52 4.34 21.82 -4.82
C GLY A 52 5.53 21.62 -5.75
N GLU A 53 6.67 22.19 -5.40
CA GLU A 53 7.91 22.05 -6.17
C GLU A 53 8.81 20.89 -5.70
N ARG A 54 8.40 20.16 -4.65
CA ARG A 54 9.19 19.05 -4.10
C ARG A 54 8.72 17.72 -4.63
N ASN A 55 9.67 16.95 -5.09
CA ASN A 55 9.48 15.54 -5.41
C ASN A 55 10.04 14.69 -4.24
N TYR A 56 9.17 13.90 -3.63
CA TYR A 56 9.51 12.94 -2.58
C TYR A 56 9.61 11.55 -3.19
N GLN A 57 10.69 10.86 -2.93
CA GLN A 57 10.94 9.51 -3.43
C GLN A 57 11.32 8.57 -2.31
N GLY A 58 10.96 7.32 -2.43
CA GLY A 58 11.29 6.28 -1.46
C GLY A 58 10.59 4.98 -1.75
N THR A 59 10.47 4.16 -0.74
CA THR A 59 9.90 2.84 -0.86
C THR A 59 8.71 2.67 0.05
N TRP A 60 7.79 1.88 -0.42
CA TRP A 60 6.67 1.37 0.33
C TRP A 60 6.90 -0.12 0.59
N VAL A 61 6.70 -0.54 1.82
CA VAL A 61 6.82 -1.94 2.25
C VAL A 61 5.47 -2.39 2.79
N VAL A 62 4.98 -3.51 2.28
CA VAL A 62 3.76 -4.14 2.79
C VAL A 62 4.06 -4.78 4.13
N ALA A 63 3.36 -4.34 5.16
CA ALA A 63 3.34 -4.99 6.46
C ALA A 63 2.14 -5.95 6.48
N ASN A 64 2.39 -7.24 6.65
CA ASN A 64 1.29 -8.17 6.89
C ASN A 64 0.71 -7.86 8.27
N PRO A 65 -0.58 -7.46 8.36
CA PRO A 65 -1.20 -7.28 9.66
C PRO A 65 -1.22 -8.63 10.36
N ALA A 66 -0.91 -8.64 11.65
CA ALA A 66 -1.13 -9.80 12.48
C ALA A 66 -2.61 -10.19 12.41
N PRO A 67 -2.96 -11.49 12.35
CA PRO A 67 -4.34 -11.92 12.29
C PRO A 67 -5.10 -11.35 13.51
N THR A 68 -6.16 -10.61 13.23
CA THR A 68 -7.00 -10.06 14.30
C THR A 68 -7.87 -11.18 14.86
N THR A 69 -7.56 -11.62 16.08
CA THR A 69 -8.39 -12.58 16.79
C THR A 69 -9.60 -11.85 17.35
N GLY A 70 -10.74 -11.98 16.73
CA GLY A 70 -12.01 -11.47 17.22
C GLY A 70 -12.71 -12.53 18.10
N PHE A 71 -13.13 -12.16 19.30
CA PHE A 71 -14.07 -12.95 20.07
C PHE A 71 -15.49 -12.60 19.65
N VAL A 72 -16.19 -13.51 19.02
CA VAL A 72 -17.62 -13.36 18.78
C VAL A 72 -18.34 -13.98 19.99
N ILE A 73 -18.85 -13.12 20.87
CA ILE A 73 -19.80 -13.56 21.90
C ILE A 73 -21.16 -13.67 21.21
N GLY A 74 -21.44 -14.84 20.65
CA GLY A 74 -22.75 -15.20 20.14
C GLY A 74 -23.70 -15.45 21.31
N GLY A 75 -24.39 -14.42 21.77
CA GLY A 75 -25.50 -14.58 22.69
C GLY A 75 -26.70 -15.14 21.93
N VAL A 76 -26.94 -16.47 22.02
CA VAL A 76 -28.22 -17.05 21.67
C VAL A 76 -29.09 -16.89 22.92
N PHE A 77 -30.00 -15.94 22.90
CA PHE A 77 -31.05 -15.83 23.92
C PHE A 77 -32.00 -17.00 23.73
N GLY A 78 -31.90 -17.97 24.65
CA GLY A 78 -32.92 -19.03 24.78
C GLY A 78 -32.37 -20.44 24.69
N SER A 79 -31.59 -20.84 25.65
CA SER A 79 -31.57 -22.15 26.32
C SER A 79 -30.25 -22.36 27.07
N ARG A 80 -30.37 -22.95 28.24
CA ARG A 80 -29.27 -23.24 29.18
C ARG A 80 -28.24 -24.20 28.52
N ARG A 81 -27.25 -23.64 27.83
CA ARG A 81 -25.99 -24.34 27.55
C ARG A 81 -24.87 -23.30 27.51
N SER A 82 -23.90 -23.53 28.39
CA SER A 82 -22.62 -22.83 28.36
C SER A 82 -21.98 -23.03 27.01
N GLY A 83 -22.05 -22.02 26.12
CA GLY A 83 -21.39 -22.04 24.84
C GLY A 83 -19.91 -21.76 25.01
N VAL A 84 -19.07 -22.71 24.63
CA VAL A 84 -17.65 -22.53 24.42
C VAL A 84 -17.47 -21.45 23.38
N GLY A 85 -16.82 -20.34 23.74
CA GLY A 85 -16.53 -19.27 22.80
C GLY A 85 -15.64 -19.79 21.69
N THR A 86 -16.15 -19.77 20.46
CA THR A 86 -15.35 -20.09 19.28
C THR A 86 -14.60 -18.83 18.85
N SER A 87 -13.28 -18.87 18.90
CA SER A 87 -12.45 -17.82 18.30
C SER A 87 -12.53 -17.94 16.79
N VAL A 88 -13.03 -16.90 16.14
CA VAL A 88 -13.03 -16.82 14.68
C VAL A 88 -11.86 -15.95 14.25
N ILE A 89 -10.93 -16.53 13.51
CA ILE A 89 -9.88 -15.79 12.82
C ILE A 89 -10.55 -15.19 11.59
N VAL A 90 -10.75 -13.89 11.59
CA VAL A 90 -11.27 -13.17 10.42
C VAL A 90 -10.07 -12.65 9.66
N ASP A 91 -9.74 -13.26 8.52
CA ASP A 91 -8.88 -12.65 7.54
C ASP A 91 -9.60 -11.42 6.99
N ASN A 92 -9.08 -10.24 7.32
CA ASN A 92 -9.59 -8.99 6.79
C ASN A 92 -8.85 -8.68 5.48
N PRO A 93 -9.46 -8.92 4.31
CA PRO A 93 -8.80 -8.63 3.02
C PRO A 93 -8.55 -7.13 2.80
N LEU A 94 -9.20 -6.26 3.58
CA LEU A 94 -8.94 -4.82 3.62
C LEU A 94 -7.81 -4.47 4.61
N GLY A 95 -7.27 -5.46 5.33
CA GLY A 95 -6.28 -5.27 6.38
C GLY A 95 -4.84 -5.25 5.92
N THR A 96 -4.56 -5.31 4.62
CA THR A 96 -3.20 -5.17 4.11
C THR A 96 -2.75 -3.74 4.29
N GLU A 97 -1.77 -3.56 5.17
CA GLU A 97 -1.16 -2.26 5.46
C GLU A 97 0.18 -2.14 4.75
N ALA A 98 0.52 -0.93 4.34
CA ALA A 98 1.85 -0.61 3.85
C ALA A 98 2.33 0.68 4.49
N LYS A 99 3.63 0.76 4.69
CA LYS A 99 4.31 1.96 5.17
C LYS A 99 5.29 2.46 4.12
N ALA A 100 5.27 3.76 3.85
CA ALA A 100 6.22 4.38 2.96
C ALA A 100 7.01 5.48 3.67
N LEU A 101 8.31 5.47 3.45
CA LEU A 101 9.22 6.52 3.89
C LEU A 101 9.82 7.18 2.65
N LEU A 102 9.44 8.43 2.43
CA LEU A 102 9.85 9.21 1.27
C LEU A 102 10.71 10.40 1.70
N ARG A 103 11.62 10.79 0.82
CA ARG A 103 12.51 11.93 1.06
C ARG A 103 12.68 12.74 -0.22
N SER A 104 12.71 14.05 -0.06
CA SER A 104 13.04 14.98 -1.15
C SER A 104 14.55 15.25 -1.22
N ALA A 105 15.02 15.81 -2.35
CA ALA A 105 16.42 16.12 -2.57
C ALA A 105 16.98 17.12 -1.53
N ASP A 106 16.14 18.03 -1.02
CA ASP A 106 16.48 18.99 0.03
C ASP A 106 16.38 18.41 1.46
N GLY A 107 16.19 17.08 1.58
CA GLY A 107 16.23 16.35 2.84
C GLY A 107 14.93 16.36 3.65
N LYS A 108 13.83 16.87 3.10
CA LYS A 108 12.52 16.83 3.76
C LYS A 108 11.92 15.42 3.66
N GLY A 109 11.26 15.00 4.74
CA GLY A 109 10.63 13.69 4.85
C GLY A 109 9.12 13.75 4.64
N LEU A 110 8.57 12.65 4.10
CA LEU A 110 7.15 12.38 4.03
C LEU A 110 6.93 10.92 4.45
N ARG A 111 6.13 10.69 5.49
CA ARG A 111 5.80 9.37 6.03
C ARG A 111 4.36 9.06 5.71
N CYS A 112 4.11 7.91 5.12
CA CYS A 112 2.78 7.50 4.71
C CYS A 112 2.42 6.13 5.29
N ASP A 113 1.16 6.01 5.70
CA ASP A 113 0.52 4.77 6.11
C ASP A 113 -0.66 4.51 5.18
N PHE A 114 -0.69 3.34 4.54
CA PHE A 114 -1.71 2.95 3.57
C PHE A 114 -2.43 1.69 4.01
N LYS A 115 -3.70 1.57 3.61
CA LYS A 115 -4.57 0.40 3.80
C LYS A 115 -5.21 -0.01 2.48
N GLY A 116 -5.47 -1.31 2.34
CA GLY A 116 -6.08 -1.86 1.15
C GLY A 116 -5.14 -1.93 -0.07
N VAL A 117 -3.84 -1.98 0.15
CA VAL A 117 -2.81 -1.85 -0.90
C VAL A 117 -2.68 -3.05 -1.84
N THR A 118 -3.36 -4.15 -1.59
CA THR A 118 -3.40 -5.32 -2.49
C THR A 118 -4.65 -5.37 -3.37
N GLY A 119 -5.59 -4.44 -3.13
CA GLY A 119 -6.84 -4.33 -3.88
C GLY A 119 -6.75 -3.37 -5.07
N PRO A 120 -7.86 -3.15 -5.78
CA PRO A 120 -7.94 -2.20 -6.89
C PRO A 120 -7.87 -0.73 -6.43
N ALA A 121 -8.21 -0.47 -5.17
CA ALA A 121 -8.15 0.84 -4.55
C ALA A 121 -7.81 0.71 -3.06
N GLY A 122 -7.17 1.73 -2.53
CA GLY A 122 -6.83 1.84 -1.13
C GLY A 122 -6.88 3.29 -0.66
N SER A 123 -6.59 3.50 0.60
CA SER A 123 -6.54 4.84 1.19
C SER A 123 -5.43 4.91 2.23
N GLY A 124 -5.09 6.10 2.64
CA GLY A 124 -4.09 6.28 3.68
C GLY A 124 -3.92 7.72 4.08
N THR A 125 -2.88 7.95 4.84
CA THR A 125 -2.47 9.29 5.27
C THR A 125 -0.97 9.45 5.11
N CYS A 126 -0.54 10.64 4.77
CA CYS A 126 0.86 11.02 4.82
C CYS A 126 1.05 12.20 5.78
N GLN A 127 2.20 12.29 6.38
CA GLN A 127 2.62 13.40 7.22
C GLN A 127 4.02 13.86 6.82
N ASP A 128 4.19 15.17 6.65
CA ASP A 128 5.49 15.77 6.38
C ASP A 128 6.24 16.13 7.68
N ASP A 129 7.47 16.60 7.55
CA ASP A 129 8.32 16.99 8.69
C ASP A 129 7.79 18.22 9.47
N GLN A 130 6.83 18.94 8.93
CA GLN A 130 6.16 20.07 9.58
C GLN A 130 4.89 19.64 10.33
N GLY A 131 4.54 18.35 10.25
CA GLY A 131 3.35 17.79 10.87
C GLY A 131 2.08 17.99 10.05
N LEU A 132 2.16 18.52 8.82
CA LEU A 132 1.01 18.65 7.94
C LEU A 132 0.55 17.28 7.46
N MET A 133 -0.73 17.01 7.64
CA MET A 133 -1.37 15.75 7.26
C MET A 133 -2.02 15.85 5.89
N TYR A 134 -1.86 14.81 5.12
CA TYR A 134 -2.48 14.61 3.81
C TYR A 134 -3.34 13.36 3.85
N ASP A 135 -4.58 13.44 3.39
CA ASP A 135 -5.39 12.26 3.09
C ASP A 135 -5.02 11.76 1.70
N VAL A 136 -4.90 10.43 1.56
CA VAL A 136 -4.40 9.79 0.35
C VAL A 136 -5.40 8.76 -0.17
N GLN A 137 -5.62 8.79 -1.48
CA GLN A 137 -6.31 7.73 -2.22
C GLN A 137 -5.33 7.04 -3.14
N LEU A 138 -5.42 5.71 -3.20
CA LEU A 138 -4.66 4.86 -4.11
C LEU A 138 -5.62 4.20 -5.09
N ARG A 139 -5.22 4.15 -6.35
CA ARG A 139 -5.94 3.42 -7.39
C ARG A 139 -4.94 2.64 -8.23
N ARG A 140 -5.21 1.38 -8.43
CA ARG A 140 -4.43 0.54 -9.33
C ARG A 140 -4.61 1.05 -10.76
N SER A 141 -3.47 1.26 -11.44
CA SER A 141 -3.42 1.70 -12.84
C SER A 141 -3.47 0.52 -13.77
#